data_e2549bb9b61584d2321f277265391afe
#
_entry.id   e2549bb9b61584d2321f277265391afe
#
_cell.length_a   1.000
_cell.length_b   1.000
_cell.length_c   1.000
_cell.angle_alpha   90.00
_cell.angle_beta   90.00
_cell.angle_gamma   90.00
#
_symmetry.space_group_name_H-M   'P 1'
#
loop_
_entity.id
_entity.type
_entity.pdbx_description
1 polymer ?
#
loop_
_entity_poly.entity_id
_entity_poly.type
_entity_poly.pdbx_seq_one_letter_code
_entity_poly.pdbx_strand_id
1 'polypeptide(L)'
;WLYPAETPGGIHEAVYTTDRYQFGSWRGEAGEAVEHISGHEDGVWPQELQDRERYTRAGSGNLGAGSIEDAGAEHKRSDFKSLRDFNLDSPGLLSDLARCYKYWMALTDCDGFRIDTLKHVSFEQGRSFCGSIKEFAANLGKENFFLVGEIAGGDWAANRYLEALDRNLNAALDIGEMRQVLGGVAKGLVHPGAYFRGFSSDAALGSHRNLGNQHVSVLDDHDHVFGEKVRFSAYAASETQVVAGLALQLFTLGIPCIYYGTEQALAGPEEEERMWLPEWKESDRYLREAMFGPEHPRRSEAASPASEKDESLPGFGPFGTAGHHCFDPRFPVYRNIAAMAGLRQIFPSLRHGRQYLRQIALPEEGLDRFDFYGAGYVTAKGAPLEGQIVAWSRILDDEEMLCLFNSHGGRSRSADVLVDGILSRSEGREEMTVVFNSAQLASRSRRQAGAYQKGSKLTVKRRDGTAYVEIRDLAPSQVLVAASHPEKEEGEVT
;
A
#
# COMPACT_ATOMS: atom_id res chain seq x y z
N TRP A 1 6.75 -7.89 28.61
CA TRP A 1 5.75 -8.78 29.19
C TRP A 1 5.73 -10.08 28.42
N LEU A 2 6.12 -11.18 29.05
CA LEU A 2 6.03 -12.50 28.45
C LEU A 2 4.86 -13.27 29.06
N TYR A 3 4.04 -13.85 28.22
CA TYR A 3 2.98 -14.74 28.63
C TYR A 3 3.56 -16.12 28.95
N PRO A 4 3.34 -16.69 30.13
CA PRO A 4 4.06 -17.88 30.58
C PRO A 4 3.63 -19.18 29.91
N ALA A 5 2.44 -19.22 29.30
CA ALA A 5 1.95 -20.42 28.62
C ALA A 5 0.95 -20.06 27.52
N GLU A 6 1.08 -20.73 26.39
CA GLU A 6 0.00 -20.82 25.43
C GLU A 6 -1.05 -21.78 25.94
N THR A 7 -2.32 -21.40 25.86
CA THR A 7 -3.41 -22.29 26.22
C THR A 7 -3.95 -22.91 24.94
N PRO A 8 -3.71 -24.19 24.67
CA PRO A 8 -4.20 -24.84 23.46
C PRO A 8 -5.73 -24.92 23.42
N GLY A 9 -6.32 -24.63 22.27
CA GLY A 9 -7.70 -24.98 21.97
C GLY A 9 -8.76 -23.93 22.31
N GLY A 10 -8.43 -22.67 22.38
CA GLY A 10 -9.44 -21.62 22.50
C GLY A 10 -9.15 -20.56 23.56
N ILE A 11 -10.13 -19.74 23.86
CA ILE A 11 -10.05 -18.72 24.90
C ILE A 11 -10.18 -19.39 26.26
N HIS A 12 -9.14 -19.27 27.05
CA HIS A 12 -9.12 -19.74 28.42
C HIS A 12 -8.59 -18.66 29.34
N GLU A 13 -9.06 -18.63 30.57
CA GLU A 13 -8.50 -17.74 31.57
C GLU A 13 -7.02 -18.07 31.78
N ALA A 14 -6.15 -17.07 31.63
CA ALA A 14 -4.73 -17.25 31.76
C ALA A 14 -4.34 -17.55 33.21
N VAL A 15 -3.64 -18.65 33.42
CA VAL A 15 -3.02 -18.96 34.69
C VAL A 15 -1.64 -18.33 34.76
N TYR A 16 -1.48 -17.30 35.55
CA TYR A 16 -0.18 -16.66 35.78
C TYR A 16 0.63 -17.48 36.77
N THR A 17 1.74 -18.03 36.32
CA THR A 17 2.68 -18.69 37.20
C THR A 17 3.66 -17.64 37.74
N THR A 18 3.61 -17.41 39.05
CA THR A 18 4.43 -16.41 39.75
C THR A 18 5.90 -16.80 39.85
N ASP A 19 6.21 -18.06 39.63
CA ASP A 19 7.56 -18.64 39.70
C ASP A 19 8.37 -18.40 38.41
N ARG A 20 7.72 -18.10 37.31
CA ARG A 20 8.40 -17.93 36.02
C ARG A 20 8.39 -16.49 35.51
N TYR A 21 7.23 -15.85 35.47
CA TYR A 21 7.07 -14.47 35.03
C TYR A 21 6.07 -13.76 35.94
N GLN A 22 6.54 -12.73 36.61
CA GLN A 22 5.64 -11.84 37.35
C GLN A 22 5.07 -10.77 36.45
N PHE A 23 3.84 -10.39 36.68
CA PHE A 23 3.22 -9.27 36.05
C PHE A 23 3.93 -7.97 36.43
N GLY A 24 4.31 -7.14 35.46
CA GLY A 24 5.05 -5.90 35.70
C GLY A 24 6.56 -6.05 35.79
N SER A 25 7.11 -7.26 35.66
CA SER A 25 8.55 -7.45 35.66
C SER A 25 9.14 -7.36 34.24
N TRP A 26 10.30 -6.78 34.16
CA TRP A 26 11.07 -6.72 32.91
C TRP A 26 11.82 -8.02 32.65
N ARG A 27 12.06 -8.29 31.35
CA ARG A 27 12.90 -9.40 30.90
C ARG A 27 13.93 -8.89 29.92
N GLY A 28 15.15 -9.36 30.06
CA GLY A 28 16.20 -9.16 29.08
C GLY A 28 16.02 -10.07 27.86
N GLU A 29 16.88 -9.91 26.89
CA GLU A 29 16.83 -10.61 25.59
C GLU A 29 16.89 -12.14 25.76
N ALA A 30 17.69 -12.63 26.73
CA ALA A 30 17.80 -14.05 27.04
C ALA A 30 16.69 -14.58 28.02
N GLY A 31 15.70 -13.74 28.35
CA GLY A 31 14.62 -14.09 29.27
C GLY A 31 14.98 -13.95 30.76
N GLU A 32 16.17 -13.43 31.08
CA GLU A 32 16.60 -13.14 32.45
C GLU A 32 15.75 -12.03 33.08
N ALA A 33 15.54 -12.10 34.38
CA ALA A 33 14.86 -11.03 35.11
C ALA A 33 15.73 -9.77 35.15
N VAL A 34 15.14 -8.64 34.80
CA VAL A 34 15.74 -7.31 34.94
C VAL A 34 14.99 -6.59 36.06
N GLU A 35 15.66 -6.34 37.16
CA GLU A 35 15.05 -5.75 38.34
C GLU A 35 14.77 -4.25 38.15
N HIS A 36 15.60 -3.58 37.35
CA HIS A 36 15.51 -2.14 37.16
C HIS A 36 16.06 -1.70 35.84
N ILE A 37 15.32 -0.80 35.14
CA ILE A 37 15.80 -0.11 33.96
C ILE A 37 16.14 1.33 34.37
N SER A 38 17.41 1.68 34.25
CA SER A 38 17.88 3.01 34.63
C SER A 38 17.12 4.13 33.92
N GLY A 39 16.54 5.03 34.73
CA GLY A 39 15.75 6.16 34.25
C GLY A 39 14.26 5.86 34.00
N HIS A 40 13.83 4.60 34.16
CA HIS A 40 12.43 4.20 34.05
C HIS A 40 12.11 3.22 35.17
N GLU A 41 11.63 3.74 36.23
CA GLU A 41 11.31 2.94 37.43
C GLU A 41 10.18 1.97 37.07
N ASP A 42 10.40 0.71 37.36
CA ASP A 42 9.41 -0.37 37.35
C ASP A 42 8.74 -0.72 36.01
N GLY A 43 9.27 -0.28 34.89
CA GLY A 43 8.86 -0.81 33.59
C GLY A 43 7.81 0.00 32.86
N VAL A 44 6.62 -0.54 32.69
CA VAL A 44 5.56 0.07 31.88
C VAL A 44 5.10 1.40 32.45
N TRP A 45 5.13 2.45 31.66
CA TRP A 45 4.63 3.76 32.04
C TRP A 45 3.39 4.12 31.19
N PRO A 46 2.33 4.71 31.75
CA PRO A 46 2.13 5.03 33.19
C PRO A 46 1.95 3.78 34.06
N GLN A 47 2.25 3.92 35.35
CA GLN A 47 2.26 2.79 36.31
C GLN A 47 0.91 2.07 36.38
N GLU A 48 -0.20 2.76 36.13
CA GLU A 48 -1.55 2.19 36.09
C GLU A 48 -1.68 1.05 35.08
N LEU A 49 -0.84 1.03 34.02
CA LEU A 49 -0.81 -0.05 33.04
C LEU A 49 -0.04 -1.29 33.52
N GLN A 50 0.57 -1.24 34.69
CA GLN A 50 1.19 -2.42 35.33
C GLN A 50 0.18 -3.29 36.06
N ASP A 51 -1.01 -2.78 36.32
CA ASP A 51 -2.07 -3.54 36.97
C ASP A 51 -2.57 -4.67 36.06
N ARG A 52 -2.47 -5.91 36.52
CA ARG A 52 -2.91 -7.10 35.79
C ARG A 52 -4.41 -7.11 35.45
N GLU A 53 -5.23 -6.42 36.22
CA GLU A 53 -6.68 -6.32 35.98
C GLU A 53 -6.99 -5.43 34.75
N ARG A 54 -5.99 -4.75 34.22
CA ARG A 54 -6.08 -3.99 32.97
C ARG A 54 -5.97 -4.87 31.71
N TYR A 55 -5.77 -6.18 31.85
CA TYR A 55 -5.58 -7.11 30.74
C TYR A 55 -6.66 -8.19 30.75
N THR A 56 -7.01 -8.70 29.56
CA THR A 56 -8.10 -9.67 29.42
C THR A 56 -7.81 -11.01 30.10
N ARG A 57 -6.56 -11.42 30.18
CA ARG A 57 -6.11 -12.69 30.76
C ARG A 57 -6.75 -13.92 30.08
N ALA A 58 -7.19 -13.76 28.83
CA ALA A 58 -7.87 -14.82 28.09
C ALA A 58 -6.92 -15.88 27.53
N GLY A 59 -5.63 -15.55 27.40
CA GLY A 59 -4.65 -16.42 26.75
C GLY A 59 -4.66 -16.30 25.24
N SER A 60 -3.78 -17.07 24.59
CA SER A 60 -3.72 -17.13 23.14
C SER A 60 -4.99 -17.74 22.57
N GLY A 61 -5.56 -17.10 21.57
CA GLY A 61 -6.76 -17.56 20.87
C GLY A 61 -6.64 -17.41 19.36
N ASN A 62 -7.75 -17.66 18.67
CA ASN A 62 -7.81 -17.49 17.23
C ASN A 62 -8.15 -16.03 16.87
N LEU A 63 -7.14 -15.28 16.45
CA LEU A 63 -7.28 -13.87 16.05
C LEU A 63 -8.17 -13.66 14.80
N GLY A 64 -8.54 -14.71 14.11
CA GLY A 64 -9.50 -14.68 13.01
C GLY A 64 -10.92 -15.06 13.39
N ALA A 65 -11.14 -15.56 14.61
CA ALA A 65 -12.43 -16.11 15.02
C ALA A 65 -13.42 -15.05 15.53
N GLY A 66 -14.67 -15.22 15.14
CA GLY A 66 -15.78 -14.38 15.56
C GLY A 66 -16.08 -13.24 14.60
N SER A 67 -17.26 -12.64 14.79
CA SER A 67 -17.71 -11.50 13.98
C SER A 67 -17.08 -10.20 14.47
N ILE A 68 -16.73 -9.31 13.55
CA ILE A 68 -16.29 -7.95 13.90
C ILE A 68 -17.41 -7.12 14.54
N GLU A 69 -18.66 -7.51 14.35
CA GLU A 69 -19.83 -6.89 14.99
C GLU A 69 -19.98 -7.29 16.47
N ASP A 70 -19.41 -8.41 16.86
CA ASP A 70 -19.50 -8.91 18.23
C ASP A 70 -18.37 -8.33 19.09
N ALA A 71 -18.71 -7.51 20.08
CA ALA A 71 -17.75 -6.93 21.01
C ALA A 71 -17.05 -8.00 21.87
N GLY A 72 -17.69 -9.15 22.10
CA GLY A 72 -17.16 -10.28 22.85
C GLY A 72 -16.42 -11.31 22.00
N ALA A 73 -16.22 -11.06 20.71
CA ALA A 73 -15.57 -12.01 19.81
C ALA A 73 -14.17 -12.42 20.30
N GLU A 74 -13.80 -13.65 20.00
CA GLU A 74 -12.51 -14.22 20.44
C GLU A 74 -11.32 -13.35 20.04
N HIS A 75 -11.29 -12.87 18.80
CA HIS A 75 -10.20 -12.02 18.31
C HIS A 75 -10.06 -10.66 19.01
N LYS A 76 -11.07 -10.22 19.78
CA LYS A 76 -11.05 -8.97 20.56
C LYS A 76 -10.65 -9.17 22.04
N ARG A 77 -10.36 -10.39 22.42
CA ARG A 77 -10.06 -10.75 23.81
C ARG A 77 -8.80 -11.59 23.96
N SER A 78 -8.27 -12.09 22.85
CA SER A 78 -7.15 -13.03 22.88
C SER A 78 -5.81 -12.34 22.83
N ASP A 79 -4.88 -12.86 23.58
CA ASP A 79 -3.48 -12.48 23.52
C ASP A 79 -2.86 -12.91 22.19
N PHE A 80 -1.93 -12.12 21.68
CA PHE A 80 -1.16 -12.45 20.48
C PHE A 80 0.22 -12.96 20.87
N LYS A 81 0.40 -14.28 20.85
CA LYS A 81 1.65 -14.93 21.26
C LYS A 81 2.02 -14.52 22.71
N SER A 82 3.10 -13.80 22.88
CA SER A 82 3.56 -13.29 24.18
C SER A 82 3.03 -11.89 24.52
N LEU A 83 2.32 -11.24 23.60
CA LEU A 83 1.73 -9.92 23.82
C LEU A 83 0.38 -10.07 24.53
N ARG A 84 0.16 -9.23 25.53
CA ARG A 84 -1.07 -9.18 26.30
C ARG A 84 -2.09 -8.26 25.66
N ASP A 85 -3.34 -8.68 25.68
CA ASP A 85 -4.45 -7.87 25.25
C ASP A 85 -4.99 -7.00 26.37
N PHE A 86 -5.24 -5.73 26.08
CA PHE A 86 -5.85 -4.83 27.05
C PHE A 86 -7.33 -5.14 27.25
N ASN A 87 -7.76 -5.22 28.50
CA ASN A 87 -9.17 -5.27 28.84
C ASN A 87 -9.78 -3.87 28.78
N LEU A 88 -10.16 -3.43 27.57
CA LEU A 88 -10.71 -2.07 27.37
C LEU A 88 -12.05 -1.84 28.06
N ASP A 89 -12.69 -2.89 28.59
CA ASP A 89 -13.87 -2.79 29.45
C ASP A 89 -13.48 -2.46 30.92
N SER A 90 -12.20 -2.55 31.26
CA SER A 90 -11.73 -2.18 32.58
C SER A 90 -11.91 -0.68 32.83
N PRO A 91 -12.54 -0.29 33.95
CA PRO A 91 -12.84 1.11 34.23
C PRO A 91 -11.60 2.01 34.16
N GLY A 92 -11.70 3.07 33.38
CA GLY A 92 -10.64 4.08 33.23
C GLY A 92 -9.51 3.73 32.26
N LEU A 93 -9.33 2.46 31.84
CA LEU A 93 -8.21 2.06 31.00
C LEU A 93 -8.18 2.80 29.66
N LEU A 94 -9.31 2.90 28.98
CA LEU A 94 -9.39 3.60 27.69
C LEU A 94 -9.01 5.09 27.82
N SER A 95 -9.41 5.72 28.93
CA SER A 95 -9.04 7.09 29.27
C SER A 95 -7.54 7.23 29.55
N ASP A 96 -6.95 6.26 30.25
CA ASP A 96 -5.51 6.25 30.55
C ASP A 96 -4.68 6.08 29.28
N LEU A 97 -5.10 5.18 28.38
CA LEU A 97 -4.49 5.04 27.07
C LEU A 97 -4.61 6.34 26.24
N ALA A 98 -5.80 6.93 26.17
CA ALA A 98 -5.97 8.20 25.46
C ALA A 98 -5.08 9.31 26.04
N ARG A 99 -4.87 9.34 27.38
CA ARG A 99 -3.97 10.28 28.04
C ARG A 99 -2.51 10.09 27.57
N CYS A 100 -2.06 8.85 27.43
CA CYS A 100 -0.72 8.56 26.93
C CYS A 100 -0.51 9.12 25.51
N TYR A 101 -1.47 8.90 24.61
CA TYR A 101 -1.36 9.38 23.24
C TYR A 101 -1.53 10.91 23.12
N LYS A 102 -2.36 11.52 23.95
CA LYS A 102 -2.46 12.98 24.08
C LYS A 102 -1.13 13.61 24.53
N TYR A 103 -0.43 12.94 25.48
CA TYR A 103 0.90 13.36 25.88
C TYR A 103 1.87 13.35 24.69
N TRP A 104 1.87 12.28 23.88
CA TRP A 104 2.72 12.20 22.68
C TRP A 104 2.35 13.27 21.64
N MET A 105 1.08 13.55 21.41
CA MET A 105 0.65 14.63 20.53
C MET A 105 1.22 15.99 20.99
N ALA A 106 1.12 16.29 22.27
CA ALA A 106 1.63 17.53 22.82
C ALA A 106 3.17 17.61 22.77
N LEU A 107 3.85 16.48 22.99
CA LEU A 107 5.31 16.42 23.02
C LEU A 107 5.94 16.48 21.63
N THR A 108 5.38 15.77 20.65
CA THR A 108 6.00 15.56 19.33
C THR A 108 5.43 16.47 18.25
N ASP A 109 4.32 17.15 18.52
CA ASP A 109 3.59 17.97 17.55
C ASP A 109 3.17 17.17 16.28
N CYS A 110 2.94 15.86 16.39
CA CYS A 110 2.53 15.03 15.28
C CYS A 110 1.14 15.39 14.74
N ASP A 111 0.86 15.04 13.49
CA ASP A 111 -0.37 15.38 12.77
C ASP A 111 -1.30 14.18 12.53
N GLY A 112 -0.99 13.02 13.12
CA GLY A 112 -1.84 11.83 13.00
C GLY A 112 -1.25 10.61 13.67
N PHE A 113 -2.07 9.54 13.71
CA PHE A 113 -1.66 8.22 14.19
C PHE A 113 -2.09 7.12 13.23
N ARG A 114 -1.24 6.11 13.08
CA ARG A 114 -1.66 4.78 12.69
C ARG A 114 -2.10 4.03 13.94
N ILE A 115 -3.31 3.53 13.93
CA ILE A 115 -3.87 2.73 15.03
C ILE A 115 -3.67 1.27 14.67
N ASP A 116 -2.72 0.66 15.34
CA ASP A 116 -2.38 -0.75 15.23
C ASP A 116 -3.54 -1.61 15.73
N THR A 117 -3.75 -2.76 15.11
CA THR A 117 -4.71 -3.79 15.54
C THR A 117 -6.14 -3.30 15.81
N LEU A 118 -6.61 -2.27 15.12
CA LEU A 118 -7.95 -1.70 15.36
C LEU A 118 -9.09 -2.73 15.17
N LYS A 119 -8.89 -3.76 14.33
CA LYS A 119 -9.81 -4.88 14.20
C LYS A 119 -10.11 -5.59 15.52
N HIS A 120 -9.15 -5.58 16.45
CA HIS A 120 -9.23 -6.25 17.75
C HIS A 120 -9.88 -5.39 18.84
N VAL A 121 -10.45 -4.26 18.47
CA VAL A 121 -11.15 -3.32 19.35
C VAL A 121 -12.63 -3.26 18.96
N SER A 122 -13.54 -3.15 19.92
CA SER A 122 -14.96 -2.97 19.60
C SER A 122 -15.23 -1.61 18.93
N PHE A 123 -16.34 -1.51 18.20
CA PHE A 123 -16.68 -0.24 17.54
C PHE A 123 -16.87 0.91 18.52
N GLU A 124 -17.47 0.65 19.69
CA GLU A 124 -17.69 1.64 20.73
C GLU A 124 -16.38 2.13 21.36
N GLN A 125 -15.49 1.21 21.67
CA GLN A 125 -14.17 1.53 22.24
C GLN A 125 -13.31 2.28 21.24
N GLY A 126 -13.26 1.82 19.98
CA GLY A 126 -12.56 2.48 18.88
C GLY A 126 -13.11 3.90 18.63
N ARG A 127 -14.43 4.06 18.59
CA ARG A 127 -15.07 5.37 18.44
C ARG A 127 -14.74 6.31 19.60
N SER A 128 -14.81 5.83 20.84
CA SER A 128 -14.51 6.61 22.03
C SER A 128 -13.06 7.07 22.06
N PHE A 129 -12.12 6.16 21.79
CA PHE A 129 -10.70 6.49 21.70
C PHE A 129 -10.41 7.52 20.60
N CYS A 130 -10.80 7.22 19.36
CA CYS A 130 -10.56 8.11 18.22
C CYS A 130 -11.22 9.48 18.42
N GLY A 131 -12.45 9.53 18.96
CA GLY A 131 -13.15 10.76 19.29
C GLY A 131 -12.38 11.61 20.29
N SER A 132 -11.91 10.98 21.38
CA SER A 132 -11.11 11.66 22.41
C SER A 132 -9.79 12.24 21.86
N ILE A 133 -9.13 11.51 20.94
CA ILE A 133 -7.92 12.00 20.26
C ILE A 133 -8.25 13.19 19.34
N LYS A 134 -9.32 13.08 18.54
CA LYS A 134 -9.77 14.16 17.64
C LYS A 134 -10.14 15.45 18.38
N GLU A 135 -10.87 15.33 19.49
CA GLU A 135 -11.20 16.49 20.34
C GLU A 135 -9.95 17.18 20.90
N PHE A 136 -8.99 16.39 21.37
CA PHE A 136 -7.74 16.95 21.86
C PHE A 136 -6.93 17.61 20.74
N ALA A 137 -6.86 16.98 19.55
CA ALA A 137 -6.22 17.55 18.38
C ALA A 137 -6.84 18.92 18.00
N ALA A 138 -8.18 18.99 17.98
CA ALA A 138 -8.89 20.24 17.71
C ALA A 138 -8.55 21.35 18.73
N ASN A 139 -8.44 20.98 20.01
CA ASN A 139 -8.01 21.93 21.07
C ASN A 139 -6.58 22.43 20.88
N LEU A 140 -5.73 21.65 20.21
CA LEU A 140 -4.37 22.08 19.80
C LEU A 140 -4.34 22.83 18.47
N GLY A 141 -5.51 23.09 17.85
CA GLY A 141 -5.59 23.73 16.53
C GLY A 141 -5.30 22.80 15.35
N LYS A 142 -5.24 21.48 15.57
CA LYS A 142 -4.97 20.46 14.54
C LYS A 142 -6.28 19.91 13.98
N GLU A 143 -6.96 20.66 13.13
CA GLU A 143 -8.26 20.28 12.54
C GLU A 143 -8.16 19.04 11.63
N ASN A 144 -7.03 18.85 10.97
CA ASN A 144 -6.78 17.77 10.02
C ASN A 144 -5.98 16.60 10.62
N PHE A 145 -6.00 16.42 11.95
CA PHE A 145 -5.31 15.29 12.57
C PHE A 145 -5.78 13.95 11.99
N PHE A 146 -4.86 13.22 11.35
CA PHE A 146 -5.20 12.06 10.54
C PHE A 146 -5.12 10.75 11.35
N LEU A 147 -6.22 10.00 11.40
CA LEU A 147 -6.26 8.68 12.02
C LEU A 147 -6.48 7.62 10.96
N VAL A 148 -5.54 6.69 10.82
CA VAL A 148 -5.64 5.54 9.94
C VAL A 148 -5.61 4.25 10.74
N GLY A 149 -6.59 3.38 10.50
CA GLY A 149 -6.72 2.10 11.21
C GLY A 149 -6.06 0.95 10.46
N GLU A 150 -5.37 0.09 11.19
CA GLU A 150 -5.03 -1.24 10.72
C GLU A 150 -6.19 -2.18 10.97
N ILE A 151 -6.83 -2.66 9.89
CA ILE A 151 -8.01 -3.51 9.95
C ILE A 151 -7.80 -4.71 9.04
N ALA A 152 -7.18 -5.74 9.57
CA ALA A 152 -7.00 -7.00 8.85
C ALA A 152 -8.33 -7.75 8.73
N GLY A 153 -8.76 -8.07 7.54
CA GLY A 153 -10.04 -8.77 7.31
C GLY A 153 -10.71 -8.44 5.99
N GLY A 154 -9.94 -7.81 5.10
CA GLY A 154 -10.40 -7.41 3.77
C GLY A 154 -11.26 -6.13 3.78
N ASP A 155 -11.68 -5.73 2.59
CA ASP A 155 -12.38 -4.46 2.35
C ASP A 155 -13.69 -4.35 3.13
N TRP A 156 -14.39 -5.46 3.31
CA TRP A 156 -15.63 -5.46 4.06
C TRP A 156 -15.42 -5.05 5.52
N ALA A 157 -14.42 -5.62 6.19
CA ALA A 157 -14.10 -5.29 7.58
C ALA A 157 -13.64 -3.83 7.72
N ALA A 158 -12.77 -3.37 6.81
CA ALA A 158 -12.31 -1.98 6.77
C ALA A 158 -13.49 -1.01 6.62
N ASN A 159 -14.39 -1.25 5.67
CA ASN A 159 -15.57 -0.42 5.44
C ASN A 159 -16.52 -0.39 6.65
N ARG A 160 -16.70 -1.52 7.33
CA ARG A 160 -17.54 -1.57 8.54
C ARG A 160 -16.97 -0.74 9.70
N TYR A 161 -15.65 -0.76 9.90
CA TYR A 161 -15.01 0.11 10.90
C TYR A 161 -15.09 1.59 10.50
N LEU A 162 -14.84 1.92 9.24
CA LEU A 162 -14.97 3.30 8.76
C LEU A 162 -16.39 3.82 8.95
N GLU A 163 -17.41 3.02 8.63
CA GLU A 163 -18.82 3.37 8.84
C GLU A 163 -19.14 3.51 10.32
N ALA A 164 -18.71 2.56 11.16
CA ALA A 164 -19.03 2.54 12.58
C ALA A 164 -18.36 3.66 13.36
N LEU A 165 -17.11 3.99 13.03
CA LEU A 165 -16.35 5.06 13.68
C LEU A 165 -16.62 6.44 13.05
N ASP A 166 -17.14 6.45 11.81
CA ASP A 166 -17.49 7.66 11.07
C ASP A 166 -16.33 8.68 11.04
N ARG A 167 -16.63 9.96 11.21
CA ARG A 167 -15.63 11.06 11.20
C ARG A 167 -14.46 10.90 12.18
N ASN A 168 -14.55 9.97 13.13
CA ASN A 168 -13.49 9.74 14.11
C ASN A 168 -12.32 8.92 13.52
N LEU A 169 -12.55 8.17 12.45
CA LEU A 169 -11.51 7.45 11.71
C LEU A 169 -11.45 7.95 10.28
N ASN A 170 -10.30 8.44 9.84
CA ASN A 170 -10.18 9.02 8.50
C ASN A 170 -10.06 7.97 7.40
N ALA A 171 -9.29 6.91 7.63
CA ALA A 171 -9.00 5.91 6.61
C ALA A 171 -8.61 4.57 7.23
N ALA A 172 -8.61 3.53 6.39
CA ALA A 172 -8.08 2.21 6.71
C ALA A 172 -6.93 1.84 5.76
N LEU A 173 -5.95 1.12 6.29
CA LEU A 173 -4.87 0.54 5.50
C LEU A 173 -5.40 -0.63 4.67
N ASP A 174 -5.08 -0.65 3.38
CA ASP A 174 -5.33 -1.80 2.51
C ASP A 174 -4.20 -2.83 2.64
N ILE A 175 -4.22 -3.55 3.73
CA ILE A 175 -3.26 -4.63 4.02
C ILE A 175 -3.82 -6.02 3.69
N GLY A 176 -5.01 -6.06 3.13
CA GLY A 176 -5.73 -7.29 2.81
C GLY A 176 -5.58 -7.74 1.37
N GLU A 177 -6.69 -8.20 0.81
CA GLU A 177 -6.75 -8.79 -0.53
C GLU A 177 -6.43 -7.79 -1.64
N MET A 178 -6.84 -6.53 -1.48
CA MET A 178 -6.64 -5.50 -2.52
C MET A 178 -5.16 -5.20 -2.78
N ARG A 179 -4.30 -5.28 -1.75
CA ARG A 179 -2.84 -5.19 -1.94
C ARG A 179 -2.33 -6.30 -2.88
N GLN A 180 -2.79 -7.53 -2.69
CA GLN A 180 -2.42 -8.65 -3.57
C GLN A 180 -2.97 -8.47 -4.98
N VAL A 181 -4.21 -7.97 -5.08
CA VAL A 181 -4.84 -7.67 -6.37
C VAL A 181 -4.05 -6.58 -7.11
N LEU A 182 -3.66 -5.50 -6.43
CA LEU A 182 -2.82 -4.43 -7.00
C LEU A 182 -1.51 -5.01 -7.56
N GLY A 183 -0.80 -5.76 -6.75
CA GLY A 183 0.45 -6.42 -7.17
C GLY A 183 0.25 -7.40 -8.33
N GLY A 184 -0.83 -8.17 -8.31
CA GLY A 184 -1.20 -9.09 -9.37
C GLY A 184 -1.54 -8.40 -10.69
N VAL A 185 -2.27 -7.28 -10.65
CA VAL A 185 -2.57 -6.46 -11.84
C VAL A 185 -1.28 -5.86 -12.42
N ALA A 186 -0.40 -5.33 -11.57
CA ALA A 186 0.88 -4.77 -12.02
C ALA A 186 1.78 -5.81 -12.71
N LYS A 187 1.67 -7.08 -12.31
CA LYS A 187 2.41 -8.21 -12.90
C LYS A 187 1.68 -8.89 -14.06
N GLY A 188 0.47 -8.45 -14.42
CA GLY A 188 -0.32 -9.06 -15.48
C GLY A 188 -0.93 -10.43 -15.14
N LEU A 189 -1.01 -10.78 -13.85
CA LEU A 189 -1.51 -12.05 -13.34
C LEU A 189 -2.99 -12.01 -12.94
N VAL A 190 -3.51 -10.80 -12.69
CA VAL A 190 -4.87 -10.57 -12.22
C VAL A 190 -5.58 -9.59 -13.15
N HIS A 191 -6.87 -9.82 -13.35
CA HIS A 191 -7.73 -8.95 -14.12
C HIS A 191 -7.79 -7.54 -13.51
N PRO A 192 -7.49 -6.46 -14.24
CA PRO A 192 -7.52 -5.11 -13.69
C PRO A 192 -8.88 -4.73 -13.09
N GLY A 193 -9.99 -5.20 -13.67
CA GLY A 193 -11.32 -5.03 -13.11
C GLY A 193 -11.47 -5.52 -11.66
N ALA A 194 -10.64 -6.44 -11.19
CA ALA A 194 -10.65 -6.88 -9.79
C ALA A 194 -10.25 -5.73 -8.86
N TYR A 195 -9.20 -4.98 -9.22
CA TYR A 195 -8.78 -3.81 -8.46
C TYR A 195 -9.77 -2.65 -8.55
N PHE A 196 -10.20 -2.32 -9.77
CA PHE A 196 -11.09 -1.17 -9.99
C PHE A 196 -12.48 -1.36 -9.40
N ARG A 197 -13.00 -2.59 -9.27
CA ARG A 197 -14.26 -2.88 -8.57
C ARG A 197 -14.22 -2.56 -7.08
N GLY A 198 -13.06 -2.62 -6.43
CA GLY A 198 -12.89 -2.21 -5.03
C GLY A 198 -13.28 -0.75 -4.77
N PHE A 199 -13.29 0.08 -5.81
CA PHE A 199 -13.74 1.48 -5.74
C PHE A 199 -15.16 1.69 -6.30
N SER A 200 -15.91 0.63 -6.57
CA SER A 200 -17.29 0.72 -7.06
C SER A 200 -18.24 1.03 -5.92
N SER A 201 -19.11 2.00 -6.11
CA SER A 201 -20.19 2.33 -5.17
C SER A 201 -21.21 1.20 -4.98
N ASP A 202 -21.25 0.23 -5.89
CA ASP A 202 -22.17 -0.90 -5.80
C ASP A 202 -21.75 -1.91 -4.72
N ALA A 203 -20.47 -1.97 -4.40
CA ALA A 203 -19.91 -2.93 -3.45
C ALA A 203 -19.64 -2.32 -2.07
N ALA A 204 -19.66 -1.00 -1.92
CA ALA A 204 -19.26 -0.30 -0.72
C ALA A 204 -20.29 0.74 -0.28
N LEU A 205 -20.32 0.90 1.04
CA LEU A 205 -21.11 1.93 1.70
C LEU A 205 -20.44 3.28 1.48
N GLY A 206 -20.97 4.07 0.57
CA GLY A 206 -20.47 5.40 0.33
C GLY A 206 -20.24 5.74 -1.14
N SER A 207 -19.92 6.98 -1.40
CA SER A 207 -19.66 7.44 -2.75
C SER A 207 -18.24 7.03 -3.21
N HIS A 208 -18.09 6.90 -4.51
CA HIS A 208 -16.80 6.69 -5.17
C HIS A 208 -15.69 7.65 -4.68
N ARG A 209 -16.03 8.89 -4.38
CA ARG A 209 -15.11 9.89 -3.80
C ARG A 209 -14.70 9.55 -2.37
N ASN A 210 -15.66 9.17 -1.54
CA ASN A 210 -15.37 8.85 -0.13
C ASN A 210 -14.44 7.65 -0.03
N LEU A 211 -14.66 6.61 -0.83
CA LEU A 211 -13.78 5.44 -0.87
C LEU A 211 -12.34 5.83 -1.21
N GLY A 212 -12.14 6.72 -2.19
CA GLY A 212 -10.83 7.23 -2.54
C GLY A 212 -10.13 7.99 -1.40
N ASN A 213 -10.86 8.63 -0.50
CA ASN A 213 -10.31 9.38 0.63
C ASN A 213 -10.11 8.54 1.89
N GLN A 214 -10.68 7.35 1.94
CA GLN A 214 -10.68 6.47 3.12
C GLN A 214 -9.83 5.21 2.95
N HIS A 215 -9.35 4.95 1.73
CA HIS A 215 -8.56 3.80 1.37
C HIS A 215 -7.09 4.18 1.24
N VAL A 216 -6.25 3.64 2.12
CA VAL A 216 -4.79 3.83 2.05
C VAL A 216 -4.19 2.64 1.33
N SER A 217 -3.85 2.84 0.06
CA SER A 217 -3.28 1.78 -0.78
C SER A 217 -1.80 1.53 -0.46
N VAL A 218 -1.42 0.27 -0.41
CA VAL A 218 -0.04 -0.17 -0.21
C VAL A 218 0.34 -1.19 -1.28
N LEU A 219 1.58 -1.12 -1.77
CA LEU A 219 2.17 -2.16 -2.62
C LEU A 219 2.97 -3.15 -1.78
N ASP A 220 3.72 -2.61 -0.84
CA ASP A 220 4.45 -3.33 0.21
C ASP A 220 4.12 -2.75 1.58
N ASP A 221 4.19 -3.57 2.60
CA ASP A 221 4.11 -3.17 4.00
C ASP A 221 5.04 -4.04 4.87
N HIS A 222 5.13 -3.71 6.15
CA HIS A 222 6.04 -4.35 7.09
C HIS A 222 5.56 -5.71 7.63
N ASP A 223 4.31 -6.07 7.38
CA ASP A 223 3.69 -7.29 7.92
C ASP A 223 3.22 -8.27 6.85
N HIS A 224 2.77 -7.78 5.69
CA HIS A 224 2.10 -8.62 4.69
C HIS A 224 1.16 -9.64 5.36
N VAL A 225 0.14 -9.15 6.05
CA VAL A 225 -0.78 -9.96 6.86
C VAL A 225 -1.39 -11.12 6.07
N PHE A 226 -1.63 -10.90 4.77
CA PHE A 226 -2.08 -11.92 3.83
C PHE A 226 -1.04 -12.13 2.74
N GLY A 227 -0.80 -13.39 2.40
CA GLY A 227 0.13 -13.80 1.36
C GLY A 227 1.56 -14.04 1.88
N GLU A 228 2.49 -14.08 0.96
CA GLU A 228 3.88 -14.33 1.27
C GLU A 228 4.56 -13.11 1.90
N LYS A 229 5.46 -13.37 2.84
CA LYS A 229 6.28 -12.36 3.53
C LYS A 229 7.43 -11.88 2.64
N VAL A 230 7.11 -11.40 1.44
CA VAL A 230 8.09 -11.02 0.42
C VAL A 230 7.67 -9.72 -0.25
N ARG A 231 8.61 -8.81 -0.42
CA ARG A 231 8.36 -7.54 -1.11
C ARG A 231 7.98 -7.74 -2.58
N PHE A 232 7.19 -6.84 -3.13
CA PHE A 232 6.77 -6.87 -4.54
C PHE A 232 7.95 -6.98 -5.51
N SER A 233 9.04 -6.26 -5.24
CA SER A 233 10.25 -6.25 -6.06
C SER A 233 10.97 -7.59 -6.12
N ALA A 234 10.80 -8.46 -5.13
CA ALA A 234 11.43 -9.79 -5.13
C ALA A 234 10.98 -10.67 -6.32
N TYR A 235 9.76 -10.49 -6.78
CA TYR A 235 9.18 -11.23 -7.92
C TYR A 235 8.81 -10.33 -9.09
N ALA A 236 9.29 -9.11 -9.11
CA ALA A 236 9.14 -8.23 -10.26
C ALA A 236 10.08 -8.67 -11.40
N ALA A 237 9.60 -8.59 -12.63
CA ALA A 237 10.39 -8.91 -13.80
C ALA A 237 11.54 -7.90 -14.05
N SER A 238 11.39 -6.68 -13.54
CA SER A 238 12.38 -5.60 -13.64
C SER A 238 12.00 -4.44 -12.71
N GLU A 239 12.90 -3.45 -12.55
CA GLU A 239 12.57 -2.19 -11.87
C GLU A 239 11.42 -1.44 -12.53
N THR A 240 11.27 -1.57 -13.83
CA THR A 240 10.16 -0.94 -14.54
C THR A 240 8.82 -1.55 -14.13
N GLN A 241 8.78 -2.82 -13.73
CA GLN A 241 7.57 -3.43 -13.17
C GLN A 241 7.25 -2.91 -11.76
N VAL A 242 8.26 -2.59 -10.97
CA VAL A 242 8.06 -1.90 -9.68
C VAL A 242 7.46 -0.51 -9.93
N VAL A 243 7.97 0.22 -10.93
CA VAL A 243 7.40 1.51 -11.35
C VAL A 243 5.95 1.37 -11.83
N ALA A 244 5.61 0.30 -12.56
CA ALA A 244 4.24 0.04 -13.01
C ALA A 244 3.28 -0.19 -11.82
N GLY A 245 3.71 -0.96 -10.81
CA GLY A 245 2.94 -1.16 -9.56
C GLY A 245 2.73 0.14 -8.80
N LEU A 246 3.78 0.96 -8.68
CA LEU A 246 3.70 2.26 -8.05
C LEU A 246 2.84 3.26 -8.85
N ALA A 247 2.85 3.21 -10.18
CA ALA A 247 1.99 4.03 -11.01
C ALA A 247 0.50 3.67 -10.82
N LEU A 248 0.19 2.38 -10.74
CA LEU A 248 -1.16 1.93 -10.43
C LEU A 248 -1.59 2.45 -9.04
N GLN A 249 -0.71 2.39 -8.03
CA GLN A 249 -0.96 2.90 -6.69
C GLN A 249 -1.13 4.44 -6.66
N LEU A 250 -0.23 5.17 -7.34
CA LEU A 250 -0.20 6.63 -7.29
C LEU A 250 -1.30 7.30 -8.14
N PHE A 251 -1.74 6.69 -9.23
CA PHE A 251 -2.66 7.31 -10.17
C PHE A 251 -4.08 6.76 -10.11
N THR A 252 -4.36 5.80 -9.23
CA THR A 252 -5.73 5.37 -8.92
C THR A 252 -6.31 6.15 -7.74
N LEU A 253 -7.57 5.89 -7.41
CA LEU A 253 -8.19 6.39 -6.19
C LEU A 253 -7.48 5.78 -4.96
N GLY A 254 -7.51 6.51 -3.88
CA GLY A 254 -6.88 6.13 -2.64
C GLY A 254 -5.77 7.09 -2.23
N ILE A 255 -5.29 6.88 -1.02
CA ILE A 255 -4.16 7.58 -0.43
C ILE A 255 -2.94 6.65 -0.59
N PRO A 256 -2.01 6.95 -1.48
CA PRO A 256 -0.86 6.06 -1.70
C PRO A 256 0.10 6.12 -0.51
N CYS A 257 0.37 4.98 0.09
CA CYS A 257 1.38 4.79 1.14
C CYS A 257 2.54 3.97 0.57
N ILE A 258 3.65 4.63 0.29
CA ILE A 258 4.86 3.99 -0.23
C ILE A 258 5.68 3.49 0.94
N TYR A 259 5.90 2.18 1.00
CA TYR A 259 6.71 1.56 2.03
C TYR A 259 8.20 1.84 1.78
N TYR A 260 8.96 2.11 2.85
CA TYR A 260 10.39 2.41 2.75
C TYR A 260 11.14 1.28 2.02
N GLY A 261 12.12 1.66 1.23
CA GLY A 261 12.94 0.73 0.44
C GLY A 261 12.31 0.33 -0.90
N THR A 262 11.00 0.53 -1.12
CA THR A 262 10.38 0.28 -2.43
C THR A 262 10.95 1.22 -3.49
N GLU A 263 11.29 2.45 -3.12
CA GLU A 263 11.97 3.43 -3.98
C GLU A 263 13.39 3.02 -4.38
N GLN A 264 13.96 2.06 -3.67
CA GLN A 264 15.26 1.45 -3.95
C GLN A 264 15.11 0.01 -4.46
N ALA A 265 13.89 -0.41 -4.75
CA ALA A 265 13.52 -1.77 -5.16
C ALA A 265 14.13 -2.84 -4.24
N LEU A 266 14.11 -2.62 -2.91
CA LEU A 266 14.52 -3.64 -1.95
C LEU A 266 13.71 -4.92 -2.17
N ALA A 267 14.38 -6.08 -2.18
CA ALA A 267 13.78 -7.31 -2.64
C ALA A 267 13.74 -8.44 -1.60
N GLY A 268 14.32 -8.24 -0.44
CA GLY A 268 14.46 -9.30 0.56
C GLY A 268 15.82 -10.00 0.49
N PRO A 269 15.98 -11.14 1.13
CA PRO A 269 17.26 -11.81 1.28
C PRO A 269 17.83 -12.28 -0.06
N GLU A 270 19.16 -12.31 -0.12
CA GLU A 270 19.92 -12.73 -1.27
C GLU A 270 19.72 -14.19 -1.64
N GLU A 271 19.68 -15.06 -0.64
CA GLU A 271 19.64 -16.50 -0.82
C GLU A 271 18.19 -16.97 -0.87
N GLU A 272 17.75 -17.42 -2.04
CA GLU A 272 16.42 -17.99 -2.24
C GLU A 272 16.14 -19.17 -1.29
N GLU A 273 17.16 -19.98 -1.01
CA GLU A 273 17.07 -21.10 -0.08
C GLU A 273 16.71 -20.64 1.35
N ARG A 274 17.18 -19.47 1.80
CA ARG A 274 16.83 -18.94 3.10
C ARG A 274 15.41 -18.42 3.20
N MET A 275 14.85 -17.94 2.10
CA MET A 275 13.45 -17.49 2.08
C MET A 275 12.46 -18.62 2.38
N TRP A 276 12.85 -19.86 2.12
CA TRP A 276 12.00 -21.02 2.25
C TRP A 276 12.29 -21.86 3.50
N LEU A 277 13.24 -21.46 4.32
CA LEU A 277 13.46 -22.10 5.61
C LEU A 277 12.21 -21.90 6.49
N PRO A 278 11.74 -22.94 7.19
CA PRO A 278 10.53 -22.87 8.01
C PRO A 278 10.55 -21.72 9.01
N GLU A 279 11.70 -21.46 9.64
CA GLU A 279 11.90 -20.36 10.58
C GLU A 279 11.85 -18.97 9.96
N TRP A 280 11.99 -18.86 8.63
CA TRP A 280 12.01 -17.60 7.90
C TRP A 280 10.75 -17.37 7.08
N LYS A 281 10.07 -18.43 6.65
CA LYS A 281 8.91 -18.36 5.76
C LYS A 281 7.79 -17.47 6.27
N GLU A 282 7.64 -17.38 7.58
CA GLU A 282 6.67 -16.54 8.25
C GLU A 282 7.32 -15.32 8.94
N SER A 283 8.59 -15.05 8.65
CA SER A 283 9.33 -13.99 9.29
C SER A 283 9.17 -12.66 8.54
N ASP A 284 8.86 -11.62 9.28
CA ASP A 284 8.81 -10.25 8.76
C ASP A 284 10.19 -9.69 8.39
N ARG A 285 11.26 -10.42 8.62
CA ARG A 285 12.64 -9.99 8.32
C ARG A 285 12.83 -9.60 6.86
N TYR A 286 12.16 -10.31 5.94
CA TYR A 286 12.20 -10.02 4.50
C TYR A 286 11.50 -8.73 4.11
N LEU A 287 10.62 -8.23 4.99
CA LEU A 287 9.88 -7.00 4.81
C LEU A 287 10.54 -5.82 5.54
N ARG A 288 11.40 -6.10 6.53
CA ARG A 288 11.98 -5.11 7.45
C ARG A 288 13.49 -4.97 7.30
N GLU A 289 13.96 -5.04 6.06
CA GLU A 289 15.38 -4.85 5.76
C GLU A 289 15.87 -3.49 6.19
N ALA A 290 17.09 -3.44 6.76
CA ALA A 290 17.72 -2.18 7.06
C ALA A 290 18.19 -1.48 5.77
N MET A 291 17.99 -0.18 5.70
CA MET A 291 18.56 0.68 4.66
C MET A 291 19.98 1.18 5.04
N PHE A 292 20.45 0.83 6.22
CA PHE A 292 21.75 1.22 6.75
C PHE A 292 22.54 0.00 7.15
N GLY A 293 23.84 0.19 7.27
CA GLY A 293 24.76 -0.80 7.79
C GLY A 293 25.56 -1.51 6.72
N PRO A 294 26.55 -2.30 7.17
CA PRO A 294 27.52 -2.92 6.26
C PRO A 294 26.93 -4.11 5.49
N GLU A 295 25.96 -4.77 6.05
CA GLU A 295 25.35 -5.98 5.48
C GLU A 295 23.86 -6.00 5.72
N HIS A 296 23.11 -6.42 4.71
CA HIS A 296 21.75 -6.87 4.90
C HIS A 296 21.34 -7.86 3.80
N PRO A 297 20.47 -8.80 4.11
CA PRO A 297 20.11 -9.85 3.18
C PRO A 297 19.29 -9.30 2.01
N ARG A 298 19.64 -9.74 0.79
CA ARG A 298 18.93 -9.48 -0.46
C ARG A 298 18.96 -10.68 -1.37
N ARG A 299 17.98 -10.77 -2.25
CA ARG A 299 18.06 -11.71 -3.37
C ARG A 299 19.06 -11.20 -4.39
N SER A 300 20.00 -12.07 -4.79
CA SER A 300 20.71 -11.92 -6.04
C SER A 300 19.72 -12.17 -7.18
N GLU A 301 19.84 -11.49 -8.27
CA GLU A 301 19.11 -11.79 -9.51
C GLU A 301 17.55 -11.73 -9.43
N ALA A 302 16.95 -11.48 -8.31
CA ALA A 302 15.60 -11.00 -8.38
C ALA A 302 15.65 -9.84 -9.32
N ALA A 303 14.81 -9.83 -10.32
CA ALA A 303 14.73 -8.80 -11.32
C ALA A 303 14.52 -7.40 -10.71
N SER A 304 15.33 -7.09 -9.77
CA SER A 304 15.53 -5.79 -9.15
C SER A 304 16.85 -5.26 -9.63
N PRO A 305 16.95 -4.04 -10.10
CA PRO A 305 18.20 -3.42 -10.53
C PRO A 305 19.17 -3.19 -9.40
N ALA A 306 18.73 -3.26 -8.17
CA ALA A 306 19.61 -3.41 -7.02
C ALA A 306 20.46 -4.69 -7.11
N SER A 307 20.11 -5.63 -7.99
CA SER A 307 20.90 -6.80 -8.31
C SER A 307 22.00 -6.52 -9.34
N GLU A 308 21.89 -5.46 -10.13
CA GLU A 308 23.01 -5.01 -10.94
C GLU A 308 24.07 -4.38 -10.02
N LYS A 309 25.20 -5.05 -9.93
CA LYS A 309 26.35 -4.63 -9.14
C LYS A 309 26.95 -3.34 -9.71
N ASP A 310 26.33 -2.22 -9.42
CA ASP A 310 26.93 -0.93 -9.73
C ASP A 310 27.53 -0.34 -8.45
N GLU A 311 28.76 -0.75 -8.17
CA GLU A 311 29.53 -0.28 -7.03
C GLU A 311 29.84 1.23 -7.10
N SER A 312 29.57 1.87 -8.23
CA SER A 312 29.74 3.32 -8.39
C SER A 312 28.59 4.13 -7.78
N LEU A 313 27.45 3.48 -7.45
CA LEU A 313 26.27 4.14 -6.89
C LEU A 313 26.34 4.14 -5.37
N PRO A 314 26.20 5.29 -4.72
CA PRO A 314 26.10 5.35 -3.26
C PRO A 314 24.95 4.49 -2.75
N GLY A 315 25.23 3.62 -1.78
CA GLY A 315 24.23 2.72 -1.23
C GLY A 315 23.94 1.47 -2.05
N PHE A 316 24.58 1.31 -3.20
CA PHE A 316 24.51 0.12 -4.04
C PHE A 316 25.89 -0.52 -4.18
N GLY A 317 26.22 -1.35 -3.26
CA GLY A 317 27.21 -2.41 -3.42
C GLY A 317 26.55 -3.68 -3.92
N PRO A 318 27.13 -4.88 -3.78
CA PRO A 318 26.53 -6.17 -4.18
C PRO A 318 25.22 -6.31 -3.47
N PHE A 319 24.50 -5.86 -2.88
CA PHE A 319 23.16 -5.81 -2.31
C PHE A 319 22.83 -4.42 -1.74
N GLY A 320 23.42 -3.42 -2.33
CA GLY A 320 23.08 -2.03 -2.09
C GLY A 320 23.60 -1.43 -0.80
N THR A 321 24.02 -2.21 0.19
CA THR A 321 24.39 -1.65 1.49
C THR A 321 25.71 -2.15 2.05
N ALA A 322 26.44 -3.04 1.37
CA ALA A 322 27.75 -3.49 1.83
C ALA A 322 28.69 -2.29 2.02
N GLY A 323 28.86 -1.87 3.26
CA GLY A 323 29.64 -0.69 3.65
C GLY A 323 28.99 0.66 3.33
N HIS A 324 27.75 0.71 2.86
CA HIS A 324 27.07 1.94 2.48
C HIS A 324 25.58 1.92 2.88
N HIS A 325 24.96 3.10 2.89
CA HIS A 325 23.51 3.23 3.04
C HIS A 325 22.80 3.09 1.70
N CYS A 326 21.62 2.50 1.69
CA CYS A 326 20.79 2.30 0.49
C CYS A 326 19.88 3.52 0.24
N PHE A 327 20.46 4.65 -0.15
CA PHE A 327 19.77 5.92 -0.39
C PHE A 327 20.28 6.58 -1.67
N ASP A 328 19.99 6.00 -2.85
CA ASP A 328 20.37 6.62 -4.09
C ASP A 328 19.21 7.37 -4.76
N PRO A 329 19.18 8.72 -4.72
CA PRO A 329 18.15 9.51 -5.37
C PRO A 329 18.25 9.47 -6.92
N ARG A 330 19.32 8.91 -7.49
CA ARG A 330 19.50 8.74 -8.94
C ARG A 330 18.90 7.41 -9.42
N PHE A 331 18.53 6.53 -8.50
CA PHE A 331 17.98 5.23 -8.83
C PHE A 331 16.69 5.37 -9.64
N PRO A 332 16.49 4.59 -10.71
CA PRO A 332 15.36 4.78 -11.63
C PRO A 332 13.98 4.76 -10.96
N VAL A 333 13.75 3.86 -10.01
CA VAL A 333 12.47 3.79 -9.28
C VAL A 333 12.25 5.06 -8.47
N TYR A 334 13.26 5.52 -7.71
CA TYR A 334 13.19 6.77 -6.95
C TYR A 334 12.82 7.96 -7.84
N ARG A 335 13.51 8.10 -8.98
CA ARG A 335 13.26 9.19 -9.94
C ARG A 335 11.86 9.14 -10.55
N ASN A 336 11.35 7.94 -10.84
CA ASN A 336 9.99 7.77 -11.35
C ASN A 336 8.96 8.13 -10.28
N ILE A 337 9.15 7.73 -9.01
CA ILE A 337 8.29 8.12 -7.89
C ILE A 337 8.25 9.64 -7.77
N ALA A 338 9.40 10.30 -7.75
CA ALA A 338 9.49 11.76 -7.65
C ALA A 338 8.72 12.45 -8.78
N ALA A 339 8.88 11.97 -10.03
CA ALA A 339 8.17 12.50 -11.18
C ALA A 339 6.66 12.27 -11.10
N MET A 340 6.22 11.06 -10.71
CA MET A 340 4.80 10.73 -10.54
C MET A 340 4.16 11.53 -9.40
N ALA A 341 4.87 11.75 -8.31
CA ALA A 341 4.42 12.62 -7.22
C ALA A 341 4.27 14.08 -7.68
N GLY A 342 5.22 14.56 -8.47
CA GLY A 342 5.15 15.89 -9.11
C GLY A 342 3.92 16.03 -10.02
N LEU A 343 3.60 15.02 -10.82
CA LEU A 343 2.38 15.04 -11.63
C LEU A 343 1.12 15.14 -10.80
N ARG A 344 1.05 14.45 -9.66
CA ARG A 344 -0.09 14.55 -8.74
C ARG A 344 -0.25 15.94 -8.13
N GLN A 345 0.83 16.72 -8.00
CA GLN A 345 0.76 18.13 -7.57
C GLN A 345 0.24 19.03 -8.69
N ILE A 346 0.73 18.85 -9.90
CA ILE A 346 0.37 19.65 -11.08
C ILE A 346 -1.07 19.38 -11.53
N PHE A 347 -1.49 18.10 -11.59
CA PHE A 347 -2.80 17.68 -12.10
C PHE A 347 -3.73 17.22 -10.96
N PRO A 348 -4.63 18.10 -10.48
CA PRO A 348 -5.60 17.73 -9.45
C PRO A 348 -6.49 16.54 -9.83
N SER A 349 -6.72 16.32 -11.13
CA SER A 349 -7.46 15.17 -11.65
C SER A 349 -6.86 13.83 -11.22
N LEU A 350 -5.54 13.72 -11.08
CA LEU A 350 -4.87 12.51 -10.56
C LEU A 350 -5.15 12.25 -9.06
N ARG A 351 -5.56 13.26 -8.30
CA ARG A 351 -5.92 13.14 -6.88
C ARG A 351 -7.42 13.05 -6.65
N HIS A 352 -8.19 13.93 -7.31
CA HIS A 352 -9.59 14.17 -7.04
C HIS A 352 -10.53 13.74 -8.17
N GLY A 353 -10.00 13.40 -9.34
CA GLY A 353 -10.78 13.01 -10.50
C GLY A 353 -11.51 11.69 -10.30
N ARG A 354 -12.65 11.53 -10.97
CA ARG A 354 -13.36 10.26 -11.09
C ARG A 354 -12.51 9.26 -11.83
N GLN A 355 -12.64 7.99 -11.50
CA GLN A 355 -11.81 6.91 -12.03
C GLN A 355 -12.63 5.99 -12.94
N TYR A 356 -12.07 5.68 -14.11
CA TYR A 356 -12.70 4.79 -15.08
C TYR A 356 -11.66 3.82 -15.64
N LEU A 357 -11.83 2.52 -15.38
CA LEU A 357 -11.08 1.51 -16.13
C LEU A 357 -11.46 1.61 -17.60
N ARG A 358 -10.46 1.74 -18.49
CA ARG A 358 -10.69 1.89 -19.92
C ARG A 358 -10.68 0.53 -20.61
N GLN A 359 -11.60 0.38 -21.56
CA GLN A 359 -11.62 -0.76 -22.46
C GLN A 359 -10.50 -0.63 -23.49
N ILE A 360 -9.99 -1.77 -23.93
CA ILE A 360 -8.97 -1.87 -24.95
C ILE A 360 -9.45 -2.79 -26.08
N ALA A 361 -8.96 -2.55 -27.30
CA ALA A 361 -9.07 -3.48 -28.41
C ALA A 361 -7.68 -4.00 -28.78
N LEU A 362 -7.58 -5.25 -29.15
CA LEU A 362 -6.34 -5.97 -29.44
C LEU A 362 -6.40 -6.55 -30.88
N PRO A 363 -6.28 -5.74 -31.94
CA PRO A 363 -6.42 -6.21 -33.30
C PRO A 363 -5.41 -7.29 -33.69
N GLU A 364 -4.18 -7.18 -33.19
CA GLU A 364 -3.10 -8.16 -33.45
C GLU A 364 -3.40 -9.53 -32.85
N GLU A 365 -4.19 -9.59 -31.76
CA GLU A 365 -4.66 -10.82 -31.13
C GLU A 365 -6.01 -11.29 -31.71
N GLY A 366 -6.53 -10.62 -32.75
CA GLY A 366 -7.83 -10.89 -33.34
C GLY A 366 -9.03 -10.40 -32.51
N LEU A 367 -8.79 -9.50 -31.60
CA LEU A 367 -9.79 -8.86 -30.73
C LEU A 367 -9.94 -7.40 -31.19
N ASP A 368 -10.80 -7.15 -32.17
CA ASP A 368 -11.01 -5.86 -32.84
C ASP A 368 -12.08 -4.97 -32.18
N ARG A 369 -12.71 -5.47 -31.07
CA ARG A 369 -13.70 -4.75 -30.32
C ARG A 369 -13.08 -4.26 -29.00
N PHE A 370 -13.61 -3.14 -28.50
CA PHE A 370 -13.24 -2.66 -27.17
C PHE A 370 -13.85 -3.57 -26.12
N ASP A 371 -12.98 -4.09 -25.28
CA ASP A 371 -13.34 -4.98 -24.18
C ASP A 371 -12.39 -4.76 -23.00
N PHE A 372 -12.76 -5.27 -21.82
CA PHE A 372 -11.87 -5.18 -20.67
C PHE A 372 -10.73 -6.20 -20.78
N TYR A 373 -9.53 -5.75 -20.49
CA TYR A 373 -8.42 -6.67 -20.27
C TYR A 373 -8.73 -7.60 -19.08
N GLY A 374 -8.46 -8.89 -19.22
CA GLY A 374 -8.38 -9.75 -18.06
C GLY A 374 -9.04 -11.12 -18.17
N ALA A 375 -9.58 -11.64 -17.06
CA ALA A 375 -10.18 -12.97 -16.98
C ALA A 375 -11.31 -13.11 -18.03
N GLY A 376 -11.18 -14.10 -18.89
CA GLY A 376 -12.06 -14.27 -20.04
C GLY A 376 -11.51 -13.71 -21.34
N TYR A 377 -10.45 -12.93 -21.31
CA TYR A 377 -9.72 -12.54 -22.50
C TYR A 377 -9.01 -13.75 -23.09
N VAL A 378 -9.26 -13.98 -24.36
CA VAL A 378 -8.61 -15.06 -25.11
C VAL A 378 -8.19 -14.52 -26.46
N THR A 379 -7.15 -15.10 -27.04
CA THR A 379 -6.79 -14.83 -28.46
C THR A 379 -7.89 -15.33 -29.37
N ALA A 380 -7.85 -14.95 -30.64
CA ALA A 380 -8.74 -15.49 -31.65
C ALA A 380 -8.69 -17.03 -31.78
N LYS A 381 -7.61 -17.66 -31.27
CA LYS A 381 -7.43 -19.12 -31.19
C LYS A 381 -7.88 -19.73 -29.84
N GLY A 382 -8.45 -18.92 -28.94
CA GLY A 382 -8.92 -19.38 -27.65
C GLY A 382 -7.85 -19.56 -26.57
N ALA A 383 -6.59 -19.15 -26.80
CA ALA A 383 -5.54 -19.19 -25.78
C ALA A 383 -5.68 -17.99 -24.82
N PRO A 384 -5.46 -18.18 -23.50
CA PRO A 384 -5.45 -17.07 -22.55
C PRO A 384 -4.39 -16.02 -22.90
N LEU A 385 -4.72 -14.74 -22.70
CA LEU A 385 -3.78 -13.63 -22.79
C LEU A 385 -3.15 -13.37 -21.43
N GLU A 386 -1.84 -13.35 -21.38
CA GLU A 386 -1.05 -13.02 -20.20
C GLU A 386 -0.46 -11.63 -20.33
N GLY A 387 -0.74 -10.76 -19.39
CA GLY A 387 -0.22 -9.40 -19.34
C GLY A 387 -0.54 -8.57 -20.58
N GLN A 388 -1.35 -7.55 -20.42
CA GLN A 388 -1.74 -6.64 -21.49
C GLN A 388 -1.61 -5.18 -21.04
N ILE A 389 -1.94 -4.24 -21.93
CA ILE A 389 -2.06 -2.83 -21.55
C ILE A 389 -3.23 -2.71 -20.59
N VAL A 390 -2.94 -2.18 -19.39
CA VAL A 390 -3.93 -1.75 -18.42
C VAL A 390 -4.04 -0.24 -18.54
N ALA A 391 -5.25 0.26 -18.77
CA ALA A 391 -5.49 1.67 -18.96
C ALA A 391 -6.69 2.16 -18.15
N TRP A 392 -6.58 3.35 -17.58
CA TRP A 392 -7.67 4.00 -16.87
C TRP A 392 -7.58 5.51 -17.02
N SER A 393 -8.72 6.17 -16.90
CA SER A 393 -8.78 7.62 -16.90
C SER A 393 -9.09 8.17 -15.52
N ARG A 394 -8.49 9.31 -15.22
CA ARG A 394 -8.87 10.19 -14.12
C ARG A 394 -9.45 11.46 -14.72
N ILE A 395 -10.71 11.75 -14.42
CA ILE A 395 -11.45 12.86 -15.01
C ILE A 395 -11.90 13.82 -13.91
N LEU A 396 -11.49 15.06 -14.02
CA LEU A 396 -11.94 16.16 -13.19
C LEU A 396 -12.37 17.31 -14.12
N ASP A 397 -13.62 17.75 -13.98
CA ASP A 397 -14.25 18.77 -14.81
C ASP A 397 -14.09 18.46 -16.32
N ASP A 398 -13.32 19.23 -17.06
CA ASP A 398 -13.05 19.11 -18.48
C ASP A 398 -11.73 18.42 -18.83
N GLU A 399 -10.98 17.98 -17.81
CA GLU A 399 -9.67 17.35 -17.98
C GLU A 399 -9.74 15.82 -17.87
N GLU A 400 -9.22 15.12 -18.85
CA GLU A 400 -8.95 13.69 -18.80
C GLU A 400 -7.45 13.43 -18.73
N MET A 401 -7.03 12.71 -17.68
CA MET A 401 -5.71 12.11 -17.58
C MET A 401 -5.83 10.62 -17.91
N LEU A 402 -5.31 10.21 -19.03
CA LEU A 402 -5.19 8.80 -19.41
C LEU A 402 -3.91 8.24 -18.82
N CYS A 403 -4.04 7.31 -17.88
CA CYS A 403 -2.94 6.56 -17.28
C CYS A 403 -2.93 5.15 -17.85
N LEU A 404 -1.78 4.64 -18.24
CA LEU A 404 -1.68 3.27 -18.74
C LEU A 404 -0.28 2.68 -18.53
N PHE A 405 -0.21 1.36 -18.47
CA PHE A 405 1.06 0.63 -18.49
C PHE A 405 0.91 -0.72 -19.18
N ASN A 406 2.02 -1.27 -19.63
CA ASN A 406 2.10 -2.65 -20.09
C ASN A 406 2.32 -3.57 -18.88
N SER A 407 1.36 -4.41 -18.52
CA SER A 407 1.47 -5.31 -17.37
C SER A 407 2.35 -6.53 -17.63
N HIS A 408 2.72 -6.81 -18.89
CA HIS A 408 3.64 -7.89 -19.22
C HIS A 408 5.09 -7.50 -18.92
N GLY A 409 5.74 -8.25 -18.05
CA GLY A 409 7.11 -7.96 -17.61
C GLY A 409 8.22 -8.23 -18.64
N GLY A 410 7.92 -8.93 -19.77
CA GLY A 410 8.96 -9.38 -20.72
C GLY A 410 8.66 -9.14 -22.19
N ARG A 411 7.45 -8.64 -22.56
CA ARG A 411 7.06 -8.43 -23.97
C ARG A 411 6.42 -7.07 -24.16
N SER A 412 6.71 -6.44 -25.29
CA SER A 412 5.96 -5.25 -25.73
C SER A 412 4.51 -5.60 -26.03
N ARG A 413 3.61 -4.63 -25.85
CA ARG A 413 2.19 -4.76 -26.11
C ARG A 413 1.66 -3.58 -26.90
N SER A 414 0.66 -3.86 -27.74
CA SER A 414 -0.06 -2.86 -28.53
C SER A 414 -1.55 -2.99 -28.25
N ALA A 415 -2.25 -1.86 -28.19
CA ALA A 415 -3.70 -1.83 -28.06
C ALA A 415 -4.27 -0.50 -28.58
N ASP A 416 -5.53 -0.52 -29.00
CA ASP A 416 -6.35 0.67 -29.11
C ASP A 416 -7.02 0.89 -27.77
N VAL A 417 -6.84 2.06 -27.18
CA VAL A 417 -7.30 2.37 -25.81
C VAL A 417 -8.41 3.41 -25.87
N LEU A 418 -9.56 3.10 -25.29
CA LEU A 418 -10.72 3.99 -25.25
C LEU A 418 -10.42 5.22 -24.38
N VAL A 419 -10.86 6.40 -24.86
CA VAL A 419 -10.80 7.68 -24.15
C VAL A 419 -12.16 8.36 -24.14
N ASP A 420 -12.32 9.44 -23.38
CA ASP A 420 -13.58 10.18 -23.35
C ASP A 420 -13.82 10.90 -24.69
N GLY A 421 -14.93 10.57 -25.32
CA GLY A 421 -15.26 11.08 -26.64
C GLY A 421 -15.75 12.54 -26.66
N ILE A 422 -16.09 13.11 -25.51
CA ILE A 422 -16.54 14.50 -25.37
C ILE A 422 -15.35 15.40 -25.05
N LEU A 423 -14.56 15.03 -24.04
CA LEU A 423 -13.40 15.82 -23.58
C LEU A 423 -12.31 15.90 -24.65
N SER A 424 -12.20 14.90 -25.50
CA SER A 424 -11.27 14.90 -26.63
C SER A 424 -11.70 15.79 -27.82
N ARG A 425 -12.84 16.50 -27.73
CA ARG A 425 -13.36 17.41 -28.75
C ARG A 425 -13.17 18.89 -28.46
N SER A 426 -12.64 19.26 -27.31
CA SER A 426 -12.52 20.67 -26.93
C SER A 426 -11.54 21.40 -27.86
N GLU A 427 -11.97 22.56 -28.41
CA GLU A 427 -11.18 23.48 -29.21
C GLU A 427 -10.63 22.94 -30.54
N GLY A 428 -11.28 21.92 -31.16
CA GLY A 428 -10.84 21.36 -32.42
C GLY A 428 -9.59 20.49 -32.36
N ARG A 429 -9.15 20.15 -31.10
CA ARG A 429 -8.03 19.25 -30.89
C ARG A 429 -8.57 17.83 -30.66
N GLU A 430 -8.17 16.93 -31.53
CA GLU A 430 -8.41 15.49 -31.35
C GLU A 430 -7.10 14.79 -31.02
N GLU A 431 -6.48 15.22 -29.91
CA GLU A 431 -5.20 14.70 -29.44
C GLU A 431 -5.06 14.74 -27.92
N MET A 432 -4.28 13.83 -27.39
CA MET A 432 -3.80 13.88 -26.00
C MET A 432 -2.29 14.06 -26.01
N THR A 433 -1.74 14.72 -25.00
CA THR A 433 -0.30 14.97 -24.88
C THR A 433 0.32 14.08 -23.83
N VAL A 434 1.37 13.37 -24.17
CA VAL A 434 2.15 12.59 -23.19
C VAL A 434 2.84 13.53 -22.22
N VAL A 435 2.48 13.43 -20.94
CA VAL A 435 3.07 14.22 -19.84
C VAL A 435 4.08 13.41 -19.02
N PHE A 436 4.02 12.08 -19.12
CA PHE A 436 4.95 11.19 -18.40
C PHE A 436 5.21 9.91 -19.21
N ASN A 437 6.48 9.49 -19.17
CA ASN A 437 6.93 8.19 -19.70
C ASN A 437 8.04 7.65 -18.77
N SER A 438 7.78 6.52 -18.11
CA SER A 438 8.73 5.91 -17.20
C SER A 438 10.08 5.54 -17.83
N ALA A 439 10.08 5.17 -19.12
CA ALA A 439 11.29 4.80 -19.84
C ALA A 439 12.29 5.96 -20.00
N GLN A 440 11.84 7.21 -19.94
CA GLN A 440 12.73 8.38 -20.01
C GLN A 440 13.58 8.56 -18.75
N LEU A 441 13.14 8.01 -17.64
CA LEU A 441 13.81 8.10 -16.33
C LEU A 441 14.54 6.81 -15.96
N ALA A 442 14.21 5.70 -16.60
CA ALA A 442 14.84 4.40 -16.38
C ALA A 442 16.24 4.32 -16.99
N SER A 443 16.52 5.05 -18.06
CA SER A 443 17.78 4.97 -18.80
C SER A 443 18.76 6.08 -18.42
N ARG A 444 20.03 5.74 -18.22
CA ARG A 444 21.14 6.69 -18.17
C ARG A 444 21.38 7.35 -19.54
N SER A 445 20.86 6.81 -20.61
CA SER A 445 20.93 7.38 -21.97
C SER A 445 19.53 7.75 -22.49
N ARG A 446 19.36 8.99 -22.93
CA ARG A 446 18.10 9.51 -23.50
C ARG A 446 17.60 8.77 -24.76
N ARG A 447 18.36 7.79 -25.27
CA ARG A 447 18.06 7.08 -26.52
C ARG A 447 17.00 5.98 -26.42
N GLN A 448 16.59 5.57 -25.22
CA GLN A 448 15.65 4.46 -25.01
C GLN A 448 14.19 4.86 -24.77
N ALA A 449 13.83 6.14 -24.87
CA ALA A 449 12.48 6.61 -24.59
C ALA A 449 11.40 6.16 -25.63
N GLY A 450 11.79 5.56 -26.73
CA GLY A 450 10.84 5.08 -27.74
C GLY A 450 10.01 6.20 -28.40
N ALA A 451 8.84 5.84 -28.91
CA ALA A 451 7.95 6.75 -29.66
C ALA A 451 7.20 7.75 -28.75
N TYR A 452 7.15 7.52 -27.43
CA TYR A 452 6.29 8.26 -26.49
C TYR A 452 7.10 9.20 -25.59
N GLN A 453 7.77 10.20 -26.17
CA GLN A 453 8.46 11.21 -25.38
C GLN A 453 7.47 12.17 -24.73
N LYS A 454 7.85 12.76 -23.57
CA LYS A 454 7.07 13.87 -22.98
C LYS A 454 6.88 14.97 -24.02
N GLY A 455 5.64 15.42 -24.20
CA GLY A 455 5.23 16.36 -25.25
C GLY A 455 4.75 15.72 -26.55
N SER A 456 4.96 14.40 -26.76
CA SER A 456 4.42 13.70 -27.91
C SER A 456 2.91 13.71 -27.90
N LYS A 457 2.31 13.77 -29.12
CA LYS A 457 0.86 13.79 -29.31
C LYS A 457 0.34 12.40 -29.61
N LEU A 458 -0.71 12.00 -28.98
CA LEU A 458 -1.51 10.82 -29.26
C LEU A 458 -2.77 11.29 -29.99
N THR A 459 -2.88 11.01 -31.30
CA THR A 459 -4.07 11.37 -32.08
C THR A 459 -5.27 10.57 -31.58
N VAL A 460 -6.36 11.25 -31.28
CA VAL A 460 -7.64 10.63 -30.94
C VAL A 460 -8.34 10.25 -32.25
N LYS A 461 -8.57 8.97 -32.40
CA LYS A 461 -9.30 8.40 -33.53
C LYS A 461 -10.72 8.03 -33.14
N ARG A 462 -11.57 7.82 -34.12
CA ARG A 462 -12.96 7.43 -33.94
C ARG A 462 -13.32 6.21 -34.77
N ARG A 463 -14.03 5.27 -34.14
CA ARG A 463 -14.63 4.11 -34.79
C ARG A 463 -16.03 3.91 -34.22
N ASP A 464 -17.03 3.92 -35.07
CA ASP A 464 -18.45 3.73 -34.69
C ASP A 464 -18.89 4.63 -33.53
N GLY A 465 -18.47 5.89 -33.56
CA GLY A 465 -18.77 6.87 -32.49
C GLY A 465 -17.90 6.77 -31.23
N THR A 466 -17.06 5.77 -31.13
CA THR A 466 -16.15 5.55 -29.99
C THR A 466 -14.81 6.23 -30.23
N ALA A 467 -14.32 7.00 -29.25
CA ALA A 467 -13.03 7.68 -29.33
C ALA A 467 -11.93 6.80 -28.65
N TYR A 468 -10.77 6.74 -29.31
CA TYR A 468 -9.64 5.95 -28.82
C TYR A 468 -8.30 6.52 -29.29
N VAL A 469 -7.25 6.13 -28.57
CA VAL A 469 -5.85 6.37 -28.97
C VAL A 469 -5.16 5.04 -29.30
N GLU A 470 -4.26 5.05 -30.24
CA GLU A 470 -3.45 3.88 -30.58
C GLU A 470 -2.17 3.87 -29.78
N ILE A 471 -1.97 2.82 -28.97
CA ILE A 471 -0.71 2.55 -28.28
C ILE A 471 -0.04 1.38 -28.99
N ARG A 472 1.19 1.59 -29.48
CA ARG A 472 1.94 0.61 -30.25
C ARG A 472 3.31 0.35 -29.60
N ASP A 473 3.70 -0.90 -29.55
CA ASP A 473 5.02 -1.34 -29.08
C ASP A 473 5.42 -0.77 -27.71
N LEU A 474 4.44 -0.64 -26.80
CA LEU A 474 4.72 -0.22 -25.44
C LEU A 474 5.63 -1.26 -24.77
N ALA A 475 6.83 -0.85 -24.36
CA ALA A 475 7.84 -1.74 -23.83
C ALA A 475 7.36 -2.46 -22.54
N PRO A 476 8.00 -3.57 -22.14
CA PRO A 476 7.66 -4.28 -20.91
C PRO A 476 7.59 -3.35 -19.71
N SER A 477 6.47 -3.41 -18.99
CA SER A 477 6.18 -2.62 -17.80
C SER A 477 6.31 -1.10 -17.93
N GLN A 478 6.41 -0.59 -19.16
CA GLN A 478 6.47 0.85 -19.41
C GLN A 478 5.16 1.52 -19.04
N VAL A 479 5.26 2.65 -18.35
CA VAL A 479 4.13 3.49 -17.89
C VAL A 479 4.07 4.75 -18.74
N LEU A 480 2.88 5.13 -19.18
CA LEU A 480 2.58 6.40 -19.84
C LEU A 480 1.44 7.12 -19.13
N VAL A 481 1.51 8.43 -19.08
CA VAL A 481 0.38 9.30 -18.74
C VAL A 481 0.23 10.36 -19.81
N ALA A 482 -1.00 10.54 -20.31
CA ALA A 482 -1.34 11.55 -21.28
C ALA A 482 -2.49 12.40 -20.79
N ALA A 483 -2.43 13.72 -21.05
CA ALA A 483 -3.41 14.70 -20.66
C ALA A 483 -4.18 15.22 -21.87
N SER A 484 -5.49 15.45 -21.75
CA SER A 484 -6.30 16.15 -22.74
C SER A 484 -5.97 17.66 -22.81
N HIS A 485 -5.56 18.23 -21.65
CA HIS A 485 -5.19 19.65 -21.52
C HIS A 485 -3.82 19.79 -20.83
N PRO A 486 -2.71 19.73 -21.57
CA PRO A 486 -1.36 19.81 -20.99
C PRO A 486 -0.96 21.24 -20.54
N GLU A 487 -1.71 22.26 -20.93
CA GLU A 487 -1.32 23.69 -20.76
C GLU A 487 -1.36 24.16 -19.30
N LYS A 488 -1.90 23.37 -18.38
CA LYS A 488 -1.88 23.65 -16.94
C LYS A 488 -0.48 23.48 -16.31
N GLU A 489 0.49 22.91 -17.05
CA GLU A 489 1.87 22.75 -16.55
C GLU A 489 2.65 24.07 -16.42
N GLU A 490 2.28 25.14 -17.16
CA GLU A 490 3.09 26.37 -17.26
C GLU A 490 2.58 27.54 -16.39
N GLY A 491 1.45 27.41 -15.71
CA GLY A 491 0.72 28.55 -15.17
C GLY A 491 0.65 28.71 -13.67
N GLU A 492 0.87 27.69 -12.83
CA GLU A 492 0.61 27.80 -11.38
C GLU A 492 1.68 27.11 -10.52
N VAL A 493 2.88 27.66 -10.55
CA VAL A 493 3.82 27.55 -9.40
C VAL A 493 4.19 28.97 -9.02
N THR A 494 3.31 29.60 -8.28
CA THR A 494 3.62 30.81 -7.48
C THR A 494 3.45 30.48 -6.01
#